data_5f7ebc5e27f439462ba28870824401c7
#
_entry.id   5f7ebc5e27f439462ba28870824401c7
#
_cell.length_a   1.000
_cell.length_b   1.000
_cell.length_c   1.000
_cell.angle_alpha   90.00
_cell.angle_beta   90.00
_cell.angle_gamma   90.00
#
_symmetry.space_group_name_H-M   'P 1'
#
loop_
_entity.id
_entity.type
_entity.pdbx_description
1 polymer ?
#
loop_
_entity_poly.entity_id
_entity_poly.type
_entity_poly.pdbx_seq_one_letter_code
_entity_poly.pdbx_strand_id
1 'polypeptide(L)'
;MKNIAIIGAGMTGLSLAYNLQEHNITIFDKSWRPGGRVSTRKHDNYLFDHGAHYLSTNHSVNQLNEVISRYNLGQVIEIDFATDYLKNKKTKKKIIIGQNGMNSIPKSIFDNIKVKSYLNSKIIKISKNNNGIFSVFSEKEEFKDFDYILICIPYL
;
A
#
# COMPACT_ATOMS: atom_id res chain seq x y z
N MET A 1 -11.04 18.89 10.41
CA MET A 1 -10.45 17.55 10.48
C MET A 1 -11.57 16.55 10.23
N LYS A 2 -11.37 15.51 9.41
CA LYS A 2 -12.39 14.50 9.04
C LYS A 2 -11.99 13.14 9.53
N ASN A 3 -12.95 12.28 9.84
CA ASN A 3 -12.73 10.88 10.18
C ASN A 3 -12.85 10.04 8.91
N ILE A 4 -11.77 9.40 8.51
CA ILE A 4 -11.68 8.66 7.24
C ILE A 4 -11.31 7.20 7.52
N ALA A 5 -12.14 6.27 7.05
CA ALA A 5 -11.79 4.86 7.03
C ALA A 5 -11.15 4.48 5.68
N ILE A 6 -10.00 3.82 5.71
CA ILE A 6 -9.34 3.25 4.54
C ILE A 6 -9.42 1.72 4.66
N ILE A 7 -10.03 1.07 3.68
CA ILE A 7 -10.17 -0.38 3.63
C ILE A 7 -9.13 -0.94 2.67
N GLY A 8 -8.09 -1.57 3.22
CA GLY A 8 -6.94 -2.10 2.52
C GLY A 8 -5.64 -1.34 2.82
N ALA A 9 -4.69 -2.00 3.49
CA ALA A 9 -3.34 -1.50 3.78
C ALA A 9 -2.31 -1.88 2.69
N GLY A 10 -2.75 -1.95 1.43
CA GLY A 10 -1.86 -2.06 0.27
C GLY A 10 -1.24 -0.70 -0.08
N MET A 11 -0.40 -0.66 -1.13
CA MET A 11 0.28 0.58 -1.55
C MET A 11 -0.68 1.75 -1.76
N THR A 12 -1.86 1.52 -2.36
CA THR A 12 -2.87 2.56 -2.58
C THR A 12 -3.38 3.14 -1.26
N GLY A 13 -3.81 2.27 -0.32
CA GLY A 13 -4.32 2.72 0.97
C GLY A 13 -3.26 3.44 1.80
N LEU A 14 -2.02 2.95 1.78
CA LEU A 14 -0.90 3.58 2.48
C LEU A 14 -0.51 4.93 1.86
N SER A 15 -0.51 5.04 0.52
CA SER A 15 -0.30 6.32 -0.16
C SER A 15 -1.36 7.35 0.20
N LEU A 16 -2.65 6.95 0.24
CA LEU A 16 -3.73 7.84 0.66
C LEU A 16 -3.55 8.26 2.12
N ALA A 17 -3.27 7.32 3.00
CA ALA A 17 -3.04 7.62 4.42
C ALA A 17 -1.86 8.58 4.63
N TYR A 18 -0.77 8.42 3.86
CA TYR A 18 0.38 9.32 3.88
C TYR A 18 0.03 10.75 3.45
N ASN A 19 -0.81 10.89 2.42
CA ASN A 19 -1.18 12.20 1.88
C ASN A 19 -2.34 12.89 2.64
N LEU A 20 -3.03 12.18 3.54
CA LEU A 20 -4.20 12.68 4.27
C LEU A 20 -3.96 12.79 5.78
N GLN A 21 -2.70 12.94 6.22
CA GLN A 21 -2.34 12.95 7.64
C GLN A 21 -2.90 14.15 8.44
N GLU A 22 -3.44 15.16 7.77
CA GLU A 22 -4.19 16.25 8.40
C GLU A 22 -5.58 15.83 8.89
N HIS A 23 -6.00 14.59 8.58
CA HIS A 23 -7.28 14.01 8.97
C HIS A 23 -7.10 12.86 9.99
N ASN A 24 -8.18 12.42 10.62
CA ASN A 24 -8.21 11.24 11.48
C ASN A 24 -8.35 9.99 10.62
N ILE A 25 -7.27 9.30 10.34
CA ILE A 25 -7.25 8.11 9.50
C ILE A 25 -7.35 6.85 10.33
N THR A 26 -8.24 5.95 9.93
CA THR A 26 -8.29 4.57 10.43
C THR A 26 -8.15 3.61 9.26
N ILE A 27 -7.14 2.75 9.30
CA ILE A 27 -6.87 1.74 8.26
C ILE A 27 -7.34 0.36 8.75
N PHE A 28 -8.01 -0.37 7.86
CA PHE A 28 -8.44 -1.75 8.07
C PHE A 28 -7.82 -2.65 7.01
N ASP A 29 -7.27 -3.79 7.41
CA ASP A 29 -6.83 -4.82 6.48
C ASP A 29 -7.14 -6.21 7.01
N LYS A 30 -7.54 -7.13 6.10
CA LYS A 30 -7.77 -8.53 6.42
C LYS A 30 -6.50 -9.28 6.79
N SER A 31 -5.35 -8.80 6.34
CA SER A 31 -4.04 -9.42 6.57
C SER A 31 -3.43 -8.96 7.89
N TRP A 32 -2.56 -9.75 8.43
CA TRP A 32 -1.82 -9.44 9.67
C TRP A 32 -0.68 -8.42 9.46
N ARG A 33 -0.37 -8.09 8.22
CA ARG A 33 0.68 -7.12 7.84
C ARG A 33 0.26 -6.27 6.65
N PRO A 34 0.77 -5.02 6.56
CA PRO A 34 0.54 -4.17 5.40
C PRO A 34 1.30 -4.66 4.16
N GLY A 35 0.93 -4.16 2.99
CA GLY A 35 1.62 -4.38 1.72
C GLY A 35 0.73 -4.93 0.60
N GLY A 36 -0.27 -5.72 0.92
CA GLY A 36 -1.16 -6.30 -0.08
C GLY A 36 -0.40 -7.10 -1.15
N ARG A 37 -0.49 -6.67 -2.42
CA ARG A 37 0.21 -7.29 -3.56
C ARG A 37 1.71 -6.95 -3.66
N VAL A 38 2.22 -6.12 -2.78
CA VAL A 38 3.66 -5.88 -2.62
C VAL A 38 4.11 -6.69 -1.41
N SER A 39 4.35 -7.98 -1.63
CA SER A 39 4.59 -8.92 -0.56
C SER A 39 5.82 -9.78 -0.81
N THR A 40 6.56 -10.01 0.27
CA THR A 40 7.77 -10.84 0.31
C THR A 40 7.56 -11.98 1.30
N ARG A 41 7.94 -13.20 0.94
CA ARG A 41 7.99 -14.35 1.82
C ARG A 41 9.45 -14.63 2.18
N LYS A 42 9.72 -14.79 3.46
CA LYS A 42 11.02 -15.30 3.93
C LYS A 42 10.94 -16.83 4.07
N HIS A 43 11.94 -17.52 3.52
CA HIS A 43 12.14 -18.95 3.73
C HIS A 43 13.64 -19.16 3.98
N ASP A 44 13.96 -19.62 5.17
CA ASP A 44 15.34 -19.69 5.70
C ASP A 44 16.05 -18.33 5.58
N ASN A 45 17.17 -18.28 4.84
CA ASN A 45 17.94 -17.07 4.59
C ASN A 45 17.56 -16.35 3.29
N TYR A 46 16.55 -16.84 2.56
CA TYR A 46 16.13 -16.29 1.28
C TYR A 46 14.86 -15.45 1.40
N LEU A 47 14.75 -14.44 0.52
CA LEU A 47 13.58 -13.58 0.39
C LEU A 47 12.99 -13.79 -1.00
N PHE A 48 11.71 -14.03 -1.07
CA PHE A 48 10.97 -14.28 -2.30
C PHE A 48 9.84 -13.26 -2.43
N ASP A 49 9.96 -12.37 -3.41
CA ASP A 49 8.89 -11.46 -3.79
C ASP A 49 7.88 -12.23 -4.66
N HIS A 50 6.67 -12.46 -4.13
CA HIS A 50 5.62 -13.21 -4.82
C HIS A 50 4.43 -12.34 -5.24
N GLY A 51 4.63 -11.04 -5.27
CA GLY A 51 3.70 -10.02 -5.78
C GLY A 51 4.42 -9.14 -6.79
N ALA A 52 4.44 -7.82 -6.56
CA ALA A 52 5.26 -6.91 -7.35
C ALA A 52 6.75 -7.15 -7.06
N HIS A 53 7.54 -7.33 -8.10
CA HIS A 53 8.99 -7.54 -8.00
C HIS A 53 9.79 -6.24 -8.03
N TYR A 54 9.18 -5.15 -8.47
CA TYR A 54 9.76 -3.81 -8.51
C TYR A 54 8.66 -2.75 -8.63
N LEU A 55 9.01 -1.50 -8.38
CA LEU A 55 8.19 -0.34 -8.74
C LEU A 55 8.81 0.34 -9.96
N SER A 56 7.97 0.69 -10.94
CA SER A 56 8.41 1.43 -12.13
C SER A 56 8.55 2.91 -11.79
N THR A 57 9.59 3.57 -12.35
CA THR A 57 9.80 5.00 -12.17
C THR A 57 9.11 5.87 -13.23
N ASN A 58 8.27 5.30 -14.11
CA ASN A 58 7.63 6.03 -15.19
C ASN A 58 6.43 6.88 -14.71
N HIS A 59 6.46 8.15 -15.00
CA HIS A 59 5.39 9.16 -15.11
C HIS A 59 4.69 9.78 -13.88
N SER A 60 4.73 9.23 -12.68
CA SER A 60 4.09 9.89 -11.53
C SER A 60 4.90 9.79 -10.23
N VAL A 61 6.17 9.63 -10.34
CA VAL A 61 7.05 9.02 -9.35
C VAL A 61 7.75 10.03 -8.43
N ASN A 62 7.59 11.34 -8.66
CA ASN A 62 8.28 12.30 -7.80
C ASN A 62 7.88 12.16 -6.32
N GLN A 63 6.60 11.99 -6.02
CA GLN A 63 6.12 11.81 -4.65
C GLN A 63 6.58 10.47 -4.05
N LEU A 64 6.47 9.38 -4.81
CA LEU A 64 6.89 8.07 -4.34
C LEU A 64 8.42 7.99 -4.20
N ASN A 65 9.18 8.59 -5.13
CA ASN A 65 10.64 8.71 -5.03
C ASN A 65 11.06 9.53 -3.82
N GLU A 66 10.34 10.62 -3.53
CA GLU A 66 10.58 11.43 -2.34
C GLU A 66 10.37 10.61 -1.06
N VAL A 67 9.27 9.88 -0.97
CA VAL A 67 8.98 8.98 0.17
C VAL A 67 10.05 7.88 0.27
N ILE A 68 10.40 7.25 -0.83
CA ILE A 68 11.42 6.20 -0.87
C ILE A 68 12.78 6.73 -0.44
N SER A 69 13.19 7.90 -0.92
CA SER A 69 14.45 8.54 -0.54
C SER A 69 14.44 9.00 0.92
N ARG A 70 13.36 9.65 1.35
CA ARG A 70 13.21 10.17 2.71
C ARG A 70 13.32 9.08 3.78
N TYR A 71 12.77 7.92 3.50
CA TYR A 71 12.75 6.81 4.46
C TYR A 71 13.73 5.69 4.11
N ASN A 72 14.57 5.88 3.10
CA ASN A 72 15.53 4.87 2.63
C ASN A 72 14.88 3.49 2.38
N LEU A 73 13.73 3.48 1.69
CA LEU A 73 12.88 2.29 1.55
C LEU A 73 13.35 1.29 0.51
N GLY A 74 14.21 1.74 -0.40
CA GLY A 74 14.62 0.89 -1.52
C GLY A 74 15.80 1.45 -2.29
N GLN A 75 16.24 0.66 -3.25
CA GLN A 75 17.35 1.00 -4.14
C GLN A 75 16.81 1.24 -5.56
N VAL A 76 17.23 2.35 -6.17
CA VAL A 76 16.99 2.61 -7.60
C VAL A 76 18.07 1.90 -8.39
N ILE A 77 17.66 1.02 -9.28
CA ILE A 77 18.58 0.33 -10.20
C ILE A 77 18.18 0.56 -11.65
N GLU A 78 19.15 0.55 -12.56
CA GLU A 78 18.91 0.59 -14.00
C GLU A 78 19.05 -0.83 -14.55
N ILE A 79 18.07 -1.26 -15.32
CA ILE A 79 18.05 -2.59 -15.94
C ILE A 79 17.74 -2.51 -17.43
N ASP A 80 18.25 -3.47 -18.18
CA ASP A 80 17.88 -3.69 -19.57
C ASP A 80 16.55 -4.45 -19.65
N PHE A 81 15.54 -3.81 -20.18
CA PHE A 81 14.23 -4.40 -20.40
C PHE A 81 14.09 -4.83 -21.85
N ALA A 82 13.83 -6.11 -22.09
CA ALA A 82 13.53 -6.59 -23.44
C ALA A 82 12.13 -6.08 -23.86
N THR A 83 12.07 -5.27 -24.91
CA THR A 83 10.80 -4.73 -25.43
C THR A 83 10.27 -5.50 -26.63
N ASP A 84 11.16 -6.23 -27.34
CA ASP A 84 10.79 -7.10 -28.45
C ASP A 84 11.81 -8.23 -28.52
N TYR A 85 11.39 -9.43 -28.14
CA TYR A 85 12.24 -10.62 -28.16
C TYR A 85 12.69 -11.03 -29.57
N LEU A 86 11.82 -10.82 -30.56
CA LEU A 86 12.10 -11.19 -31.95
C LEU A 86 13.13 -10.25 -32.62
N LYS A 87 13.13 -8.99 -32.20
CA LYS A 87 14.05 -7.96 -32.74
C LYS A 87 15.24 -7.69 -31.82
N ASN A 88 15.38 -8.44 -30.73
CA ASN A 88 16.42 -8.24 -29.72
C ASN A 88 16.52 -6.79 -29.22
N LYS A 89 15.37 -6.09 -29.17
CA LYS A 89 15.30 -4.69 -28.80
C LYS A 89 15.23 -4.57 -27.27
N LYS A 90 16.21 -3.86 -26.69
CA LYS A 90 16.29 -3.57 -25.26
C LYS A 90 16.08 -2.08 -25.02
N THR A 91 15.45 -1.74 -23.91
CA THR A 91 15.37 -0.36 -23.39
C THR A 91 15.83 -0.34 -21.96
N LYS A 92 16.60 0.68 -21.60
CA LYS A 92 17.00 0.90 -20.21
C LYS A 92 15.82 1.45 -19.42
N LYS A 93 15.56 0.87 -18.26
CA LYS A 93 14.54 1.34 -17.31
C LYS A 93 15.12 1.46 -15.92
N LYS A 94 14.79 2.56 -15.26
CA LYS A 94 15.03 2.70 -13.83
C LYS A 94 13.86 2.09 -13.09
N ILE A 95 14.16 1.24 -12.13
CA ILE A 95 13.18 0.58 -11.25
C ILE A 95 13.62 0.74 -9.80
N ILE A 96 12.68 0.56 -8.90
CA ILE A 96 12.93 0.58 -7.47
C ILE A 96 12.68 -0.81 -6.92
N ILE A 97 13.62 -1.32 -6.16
CA ILE A 97 13.51 -2.59 -5.42
C ILE A 97 13.64 -2.31 -3.92
N GLY A 98 12.88 -3.03 -3.11
CA GLY A 98 12.97 -2.94 -1.65
C GLY A 98 14.26 -3.54 -1.13
N GLN A 99 14.91 -2.90 -0.16
CA GLN A 99 16.20 -3.33 0.40
C GLN A 99 16.18 -4.74 1.00
N ASN A 100 15.06 -5.09 1.66
CA ASN A 100 14.86 -6.39 2.32
C ASN A 100 13.61 -7.10 1.76
N GLY A 101 13.51 -7.14 0.43
CA GLY A 101 12.34 -7.56 -0.30
C GLY A 101 11.33 -6.42 -0.47
N MET A 102 10.45 -6.57 -1.44
CA MET A 102 9.52 -5.51 -1.85
C MET A 102 8.57 -5.05 -0.74
N ASN A 103 8.20 -5.91 0.20
CA ASN A 103 7.33 -5.55 1.31
C ASN A 103 7.97 -4.58 2.33
N SER A 104 9.28 -4.36 2.28
CA SER A 104 9.95 -3.35 3.11
C SER A 104 9.42 -1.93 2.82
N ILE A 105 9.03 -1.66 1.58
CA ILE A 105 8.49 -0.36 1.15
C ILE A 105 7.15 -0.05 1.84
N PRO A 106 6.07 -0.84 1.63
CA PRO A 106 4.80 -0.57 2.30
C PRO A 106 4.90 -0.65 3.83
N LYS A 107 5.72 -1.55 4.36
CA LYS A 107 5.94 -1.66 5.81
C LYS A 107 6.51 -0.36 6.37
N SER A 108 7.54 0.18 5.75
CA SER A 108 8.16 1.42 6.23
C SER A 108 7.24 2.63 6.07
N ILE A 109 6.43 2.72 5.01
CA ILE A 109 5.39 3.76 4.92
C ILE A 109 4.44 3.63 6.11
N PHE A 110 3.94 2.42 6.38
CA PHE A 110 3.02 2.15 7.48
C PHE A 110 3.61 2.51 8.85
N ASP A 111 4.87 2.20 9.10
CA ASP A 111 5.57 2.47 10.36
C ASP A 111 5.81 3.99 10.57
N ASN A 112 5.77 4.80 9.51
CA ASN A 112 6.06 6.24 9.54
C ASN A 112 4.81 7.15 9.41
N ILE A 113 3.62 6.60 9.25
CA ILE A 113 2.37 7.36 9.24
C ILE A 113 1.67 7.29 10.59
N LYS A 114 1.04 8.42 10.97
CA LYS A 114 0.24 8.49 12.20
C LYS A 114 -1.21 8.10 11.92
N VAL A 115 -1.52 6.82 12.02
CA VAL A 115 -2.88 6.31 11.77
C VAL A 115 -3.30 5.32 12.84
N LYS A 116 -4.61 5.24 13.11
CA LYS A 116 -5.19 4.10 13.82
C LYS A 116 -5.28 2.93 12.85
N SER A 117 -4.88 1.74 13.25
CA SER A 117 -4.88 0.58 12.36
C SER A 117 -5.47 -0.67 12.99
N TYR A 118 -6.24 -1.39 12.19
CA TYR A 118 -6.83 -2.68 12.53
C TYR A 118 -6.43 -3.69 11.45
N LEU A 119 -5.33 -4.37 11.70
CA LEU A 119 -4.89 -5.54 10.91
C LEU A 119 -5.64 -6.79 11.41
N ASN A 120 -5.65 -7.88 10.64
CA ASN A 120 -6.50 -9.06 10.87
C ASN A 120 -7.99 -8.70 10.99
N SER A 121 -8.42 -7.63 10.34
CA SER A 121 -9.77 -7.10 10.42
C SER A 121 -10.39 -7.01 9.03
N LYS A 122 -11.02 -8.10 8.62
CA LYS A 122 -11.75 -8.17 7.35
C LYS A 122 -13.06 -7.38 7.49
N ILE A 123 -13.18 -6.30 6.72
CA ILE A 123 -14.43 -5.55 6.62
C ILE A 123 -15.39 -6.31 5.71
N ILE A 124 -16.59 -6.60 6.22
CA ILE A 124 -17.63 -7.41 5.56
C ILE A 124 -18.85 -6.59 5.18
N LYS A 125 -19.04 -5.41 5.77
CA LYS A 125 -20.19 -4.55 5.50
C LYS A 125 -19.84 -3.09 5.73
N ILE A 126 -20.44 -2.22 4.94
CA ILE A 126 -20.43 -0.76 5.11
C ILE A 126 -21.89 -0.33 5.17
N SER A 127 -22.24 0.58 6.08
CA SER A 127 -23.54 1.25 6.12
C SER A 127 -23.36 2.75 6.20
N LYS A 128 -24.41 3.47 5.80
CA LYS A 128 -24.50 4.94 5.90
C LYS A 128 -25.82 5.27 6.59
N ASN A 129 -25.77 6.13 7.59
CA ASN A 129 -26.98 6.59 8.28
C ASN A 129 -27.64 7.78 7.54
N ASN A 130 -28.80 8.22 8.02
CA ASN A 130 -29.56 9.33 7.43
C ASN A 130 -28.80 10.68 7.46
N ASN A 131 -27.84 10.83 8.36
CA ASN A 131 -26.99 12.02 8.47
C ASN A 131 -25.76 11.97 7.57
N GLY A 132 -25.63 10.93 6.74
CA GLY A 132 -24.51 10.78 5.81
C GLY A 132 -23.25 10.21 6.42
N ILE A 133 -23.26 9.82 7.70
CA ILE A 133 -22.13 9.23 8.43
C ILE A 133 -22.04 7.72 8.19
N PHE A 134 -20.83 7.23 8.00
CA PHE A 134 -20.58 5.83 7.71
C PHE A 134 -20.19 5.02 8.95
N SER A 135 -20.58 3.75 8.93
CA SER A 135 -20.05 2.69 9.80
C SER A 135 -19.46 1.57 8.95
N VAL A 136 -18.38 0.96 9.42
CA VAL A 136 -17.78 -0.23 8.84
C VAL A 136 -17.87 -1.39 9.83
N PHE A 137 -18.11 -2.60 9.34
CA PHE A 137 -18.31 -3.79 10.16
C PHE A 137 -17.26 -4.83 9.77
N SER A 138 -16.50 -5.26 10.76
CA SER A 138 -15.69 -6.48 10.64
C SER A 138 -16.52 -7.70 11.07
N GLU A 139 -15.91 -8.88 11.00
CA GLU A 139 -16.52 -10.10 11.54
C GLU A 139 -16.71 -10.07 13.06
N LYS A 140 -16.04 -9.14 13.77
CA LYS A 140 -15.98 -9.09 15.23
C LYS A 140 -16.66 -7.88 15.84
N GLU A 141 -16.60 -6.74 15.19
CA GLU A 141 -17.01 -5.46 15.77
C GLU A 141 -17.44 -4.44 14.71
N GLU A 142 -18.18 -3.42 15.17
CA GLU A 142 -18.62 -2.26 14.41
C GLU A 142 -17.74 -1.05 14.75
N PHE A 143 -17.32 -0.31 13.73
CA PHE A 143 -16.61 0.95 13.86
C PHE A 143 -17.46 2.06 13.23
N LYS A 144 -17.65 3.16 13.97
CA LYS A 144 -18.60 4.23 13.63
C LYS A 144 -17.92 5.56 13.38
N ASP A 145 -18.75 6.53 12.99
CA ASP A 145 -18.45 7.95 12.93
C ASP A 145 -17.39 8.32 11.86
N PHE A 146 -17.43 7.68 10.70
CA PHE A 146 -16.61 8.05 9.56
C PHE A 146 -17.36 9.02 8.62
N ASP A 147 -16.70 10.13 8.27
CA ASP A 147 -17.17 11.06 7.24
C ASP A 147 -16.99 10.47 5.83
N TYR A 148 -15.92 9.70 5.62
CA TYR A 148 -15.55 9.09 4.33
C TYR A 148 -15.07 7.66 4.48
N ILE A 149 -15.32 6.88 3.42
CA ILE A 149 -14.77 5.53 3.25
C ILE A 149 -13.97 5.49 1.95
N LEU A 150 -12.69 5.10 2.03
CA LEU A 150 -11.83 4.88 0.87
C LEU A 150 -11.59 3.37 0.72
N ILE A 151 -12.08 2.80 -0.37
CA ILE A 151 -11.97 1.36 -0.65
C ILE A 151 -10.74 1.12 -1.52
N CYS A 152 -9.69 0.51 -0.94
CA CYS A 152 -8.38 0.29 -1.55
C CYS A 152 -8.06 -1.21 -1.69
N ILE A 153 -9.08 -2.02 -1.95
CA ILE A 153 -8.96 -3.46 -2.20
C ILE A 153 -9.07 -3.75 -3.70
N PRO A 154 -8.53 -4.87 -4.21
CA PRO A 154 -8.75 -5.29 -5.59
C PRO A 154 -10.23 -5.51 -5.86
N TYR A 155 -10.67 -5.14 -7.05
CA TYR A 155 -11.95 -5.62 -7.59
C TYR A 155 -11.81 -7.10 -7.93
N LEU A 156 -12.75 -7.91 -7.46
CA LEU A 156 -12.85 -9.34 -7.75
C LEU A 156 -13.85 -9.57 -8.89
#